data_07ae95361567f94f130918e67e562503
#
_entry.id   07ae95361567f94f130918e67e562503
#
_cell.length_a   1.000
_cell.length_b   1.000
_cell.length_c   1.000
_cell.angle_alpha   90.00
_cell.angle_beta   90.00
_cell.angle_gamma   90.00
#
_symmetry.space_group_name_H-M   'P 1'
#
loop_
_entity.id
_entity.type
_entity.pdbx_description
1 polymer ?
#
loop_
_entity_poly.entity_id
_entity_poly.type
_entity_poly.pdbx_seq_one_letter_code
_entity_poly.pdbx_strand_id
1 'polypeptide(L)'
;AVVRGNSPEEAMMMSEACIKGGVTAIELAFTTPRAHEVIEALSKKYADNPDVLIGAGTVLDAITARIAILDGAQFIVSPALDVETIKLCNRYRVAVMPGTTTLNGVITALEYGADVVKIFPGEILGMKAIKAIHGPLPQAPLMPTGGVNVENAGDWIKAGCVAVGAGGALTGGGKTADEITATAKKFIAAVQA
;
A
#
# COMPACT_ATOMS: atom_id res chain seq x y z
N ALA A 1 -0.99 4.56 -3.22
CA ALA A 1 -1.07 5.61 -2.19
C ALA A 1 -1.48 5.00 -0.86
N VAL A 2 -0.84 5.39 0.24
CA VAL A 2 -1.27 5.07 1.61
C VAL A 2 -2.01 6.30 2.16
N VAL A 3 -3.34 6.21 2.23
CA VAL A 3 -4.21 7.30 2.65
C VAL A 3 -4.56 7.16 4.12
N ARG A 4 -4.31 8.25 4.86
CA ARG A 4 -4.63 8.36 6.29
C ARG A 4 -5.23 9.73 6.55
N GLY A 5 -6.56 9.81 6.59
CA GLY A 5 -7.30 11.03 6.89
C GLY A 5 -7.66 11.13 8.37
N ASN A 6 -7.95 12.34 8.83
CA ASN A 6 -8.49 12.59 10.17
C ASN A 6 -10.02 12.41 10.22
N SER A 7 -10.66 12.35 9.06
CA SER A 7 -12.08 12.04 8.88
C SER A 7 -12.33 11.22 7.61
N PRO A 8 -13.52 10.60 7.47
CA PRO A 8 -13.91 9.92 6.23
C PRO A 8 -13.88 10.84 5.01
N GLU A 9 -14.35 12.08 5.16
CA GLU A 9 -14.42 13.07 4.08
C GLU A 9 -13.01 13.47 3.59
N GLU A 10 -12.08 13.67 4.53
CA GLU A 10 -10.68 13.95 4.20
C GLU A 10 -10.03 12.78 3.47
N ALA A 11 -10.22 11.56 3.96
CA ALA A 11 -9.71 10.35 3.33
C ALA A 11 -10.29 10.13 1.91
N MET A 12 -11.57 10.40 1.73
CA MET A 12 -12.23 10.38 0.43
C MET A 12 -11.58 11.39 -0.53
N MET A 13 -11.46 12.64 -0.12
CA MET A 13 -10.82 13.70 -0.91
C MET A 13 -9.39 13.34 -1.30
N MET A 14 -8.59 12.86 -0.35
CA MET A 14 -7.20 12.44 -0.61
C MET A 14 -7.14 11.31 -1.64
N SER A 15 -8.01 10.29 -1.50
CA SER A 15 -8.08 9.14 -2.40
C SER A 15 -8.40 9.57 -3.82
N GLU A 16 -9.43 10.39 -3.99
CA GLU A 16 -9.85 10.90 -5.31
C GLU A 16 -8.79 11.79 -5.96
N ALA A 17 -8.09 12.60 -5.16
CA ALA A 17 -6.99 13.43 -5.65
C ALA A 17 -5.79 12.58 -6.13
N CYS A 18 -5.47 11.48 -5.43
CA CYS A 18 -4.45 10.52 -5.86
C CYS A 18 -4.84 9.87 -7.20
N ILE A 19 -6.08 9.38 -7.32
CA ILE A 19 -6.61 8.76 -8.54
C ILE A 19 -6.57 9.75 -9.72
N LYS A 20 -7.02 10.99 -9.51
CA LYS A 20 -6.95 12.06 -10.52
C LYS A 20 -5.52 12.35 -10.97
N GLY A 21 -4.54 12.13 -10.09
CA GLY A 21 -3.12 12.28 -10.38
C GLY A 21 -2.45 11.05 -11.01
N GLY A 22 -3.20 9.95 -11.23
CA GLY A 22 -2.71 8.72 -11.85
C GLY A 22 -2.22 7.64 -10.87
N VAL A 23 -2.28 7.88 -9.57
CA VAL A 23 -2.01 6.84 -8.56
C VAL A 23 -3.31 6.10 -8.28
N THR A 24 -3.47 4.93 -8.86
CA THR A 24 -4.75 4.20 -8.92
C THR A 24 -4.88 3.05 -7.92
N ALA A 25 -3.80 2.67 -7.24
CA ALA A 25 -3.87 1.74 -6.11
C ALA A 25 -3.96 2.54 -4.80
N ILE A 26 -5.11 2.49 -4.15
CA ILE A 26 -5.45 3.28 -2.95
C ILE A 26 -5.57 2.36 -1.74
N GLU A 27 -4.62 2.49 -0.81
CA GLU A 27 -4.59 1.80 0.49
C GLU A 27 -5.20 2.71 1.56
N LEU A 28 -6.44 2.43 2.01
CA LEU A 28 -7.08 3.12 3.13
C LEU A 28 -6.56 2.55 4.44
N ALA A 29 -5.83 3.35 5.23
CA ALA A 29 -5.33 2.92 6.52
C ALA A 29 -6.47 2.83 7.55
N PHE A 30 -6.59 1.71 8.27
CA PHE A 30 -7.60 1.50 9.33
C PHE A 30 -7.41 2.40 10.56
N THR A 31 -6.34 3.20 10.58
CA THR A 31 -6.18 4.32 11.54
C THR A 31 -7.02 5.55 11.16
N THR A 32 -7.58 5.61 9.96
CA THR A 32 -8.59 6.60 9.57
C THR A 32 -9.91 6.28 10.26
N PRO A 33 -10.58 7.24 10.90
CA PRO A 33 -11.91 7.00 11.47
C PRO A 33 -12.88 6.48 10.40
N ARG A 34 -13.60 5.40 10.70
CA ARG A 34 -14.58 4.77 9.80
C ARG A 34 -14.01 4.39 8.43
N ALA A 35 -12.75 3.94 8.38
CA ALA A 35 -12.05 3.58 7.14
C ALA A 35 -12.84 2.58 6.28
N HIS A 36 -13.54 1.63 6.90
CA HIS A 36 -14.36 0.64 6.22
C HIS A 36 -15.47 1.28 5.37
N GLU A 37 -16.12 2.35 5.83
CA GLU A 37 -17.15 3.07 5.06
C GLU A 37 -16.57 3.82 3.87
N VAL A 38 -15.35 4.36 4.02
CA VAL A 38 -14.62 4.99 2.91
C VAL A 38 -14.26 3.95 1.85
N ILE A 39 -13.80 2.76 2.27
CA ILE A 39 -13.51 1.63 1.36
C ILE A 39 -14.78 1.26 0.60
N GLU A 40 -15.92 1.06 1.29
CA GLU A 40 -17.19 0.73 0.66
C GLU A 40 -17.62 1.79 -0.37
N ALA A 41 -17.55 3.06 0.01
CA ALA A 41 -17.94 4.16 -0.88
C ALA A 41 -17.04 4.26 -2.12
N LEU A 42 -15.70 4.15 -1.96
CA LEU A 42 -14.77 4.18 -3.08
C LEU A 42 -14.90 2.95 -3.97
N SER A 43 -15.06 1.75 -3.38
CA SER A 43 -15.23 0.51 -4.14
C SER A 43 -16.50 0.56 -5.01
N LYS A 44 -17.60 1.11 -4.49
CA LYS A 44 -18.83 1.34 -5.27
C LYS A 44 -18.62 2.38 -6.36
N LYS A 45 -17.96 3.51 -6.02
CA LYS A 45 -17.77 4.62 -6.96
C LYS A 45 -16.91 4.23 -8.16
N TYR A 46 -15.91 3.38 -7.96
CA TYR A 46 -14.96 2.97 -8.99
C TYR A 46 -15.18 1.53 -9.49
N ALA A 47 -16.35 0.93 -9.21
CA ALA A 47 -16.66 -0.46 -9.57
C ALA A 47 -16.49 -0.76 -11.08
N ASP A 48 -16.82 0.20 -11.94
CA ASP A 48 -16.72 0.06 -13.40
C ASP A 48 -15.37 0.53 -13.97
N ASN A 49 -14.43 0.93 -13.11
CA ASN A 49 -13.10 1.35 -13.54
C ASN A 49 -12.05 0.30 -13.14
N PRO A 50 -11.64 -0.60 -14.05
CA PRO A 50 -10.71 -1.69 -13.75
C PRO A 50 -9.28 -1.21 -13.43
N ASP A 51 -8.94 0.04 -13.75
CA ASP A 51 -7.62 0.60 -13.47
C ASP A 51 -7.48 1.08 -12.02
N VAL A 52 -8.60 1.25 -11.29
CA VAL A 52 -8.59 1.71 -9.89
C VAL A 52 -8.79 0.54 -8.95
N LEU A 53 -7.84 0.35 -8.06
CA LEU A 53 -7.87 -0.67 -7.01
C LEU A 53 -8.01 -0.01 -5.64
N ILE A 54 -9.05 -0.39 -4.93
CA ILE A 54 -9.28 0.07 -3.55
C ILE A 54 -8.92 -1.06 -2.58
N GLY A 55 -8.06 -0.76 -1.62
CA GLY A 55 -7.62 -1.71 -0.63
C GLY A 55 -7.57 -1.13 0.78
N ALA A 56 -7.30 -2.00 1.74
CA ALA A 56 -7.17 -1.65 3.15
C ALA A 56 -5.73 -1.78 3.63
N GLY A 57 -5.28 -0.81 4.41
CA GLY A 57 -3.97 -0.81 5.04
C GLY A 57 -4.04 -0.69 6.55
N THR A 58 -2.90 -0.92 7.18
CA THR A 58 -2.79 -0.98 8.65
C THR A 58 -3.73 -2.06 9.24
N VAL A 59 -3.92 -3.13 8.46
CA VAL A 59 -4.69 -4.30 8.88
C VAL A 59 -3.79 -5.18 9.72
N LEU A 60 -4.16 -5.42 10.98
CA LEU A 60 -3.30 -6.11 11.95
C LEU A 60 -3.71 -7.56 12.25
N ASP A 61 -4.86 -7.99 11.75
CA ASP A 61 -5.44 -9.30 12.01
C ASP A 61 -6.43 -9.73 10.92
N ALA A 62 -6.75 -11.03 10.91
CA ALA A 62 -7.66 -11.63 9.94
C ALA A 62 -9.11 -11.14 10.07
N ILE A 63 -9.54 -10.72 11.26
CA ILE A 63 -10.92 -10.22 11.48
C ILE A 63 -11.06 -8.87 10.78
N THR A 64 -10.12 -7.96 11.01
CA THR A 64 -10.07 -6.66 10.33
C THR A 64 -9.95 -6.82 8.81
N ALA A 65 -9.13 -7.77 8.34
CA ALA A 65 -9.04 -8.10 6.91
C ALA A 65 -10.39 -8.54 6.34
N ARG A 66 -11.13 -9.40 7.08
CA ARG A 66 -12.45 -9.86 6.63
C ARG A 66 -13.47 -8.73 6.53
N ILE A 67 -13.48 -7.80 7.47
CA ILE A 67 -14.33 -6.61 7.41
C ILE A 67 -14.01 -5.79 6.14
N ALA A 68 -12.74 -5.47 5.92
CA ALA A 68 -12.33 -4.74 4.73
C ALA A 68 -12.74 -5.42 3.41
N ILE A 69 -12.62 -6.75 3.34
CA ILE A 69 -13.02 -7.53 2.16
C ILE A 69 -14.54 -7.46 1.94
N LEU A 70 -15.34 -7.51 3.01
CA LEU A 70 -16.80 -7.37 2.92
C LEU A 70 -17.22 -5.99 2.39
N ASP A 71 -16.46 -4.95 2.75
CA ASP A 71 -16.68 -3.58 2.29
C ASP A 71 -16.06 -3.29 0.90
N GLY A 72 -15.53 -4.34 0.24
CA GLY A 72 -15.08 -4.26 -1.14
C GLY A 72 -13.57 -4.04 -1.34
N ALA A 73 -12.75 -4.19 -0.30
CA ALA A 73 -11.30 -4.13 -0.48
C ALA A 73 -10.80 -5.24 -1.41
N GLN A 74 -10.05 -4.86 -2.44
CA GLN A 74 -9.48 -5.73 -3.46
C GLN A 74 -8.06 -6.19 -3.11
N PHE A 75 -7.42 -5.53 -2.15
CA PHE A 75 -6.14 -5.93 -1.59
C PHE A 75 -6.01 -5.51 -0.11
N ILE A 76 -5.19 -6.23 0.62
CA ILE A 76 -4.94 -6.01 2.06
C ILE A 76 -3.45 -5.75 2.28
N VAL A 77 -3.13 -4.70 3.02
CA VAL A 77 -1.75 -4.36 3.41
C VAL A 77 -1.65 -4.31 4.93
N SER A 78 -0.62 -4.96 5.46
CA SER A 78 -0.30 -4.92 6.89
C SER A 78 1.07 -4.29 7.14
N PRO A 79 1.30 -3.59 8.25
CA PRO A 79 2.63 -3.17 8.66
C PRO A 79 3.48 -4.32 9.23
N ALA A 80 2.86 -5.45 9.56
CA ALA A 80 3.49 -6.61 10.20
C ALA A 80 3.08 -7.91 9.50
N LEU A 81 3.83 -8.97 9.77
CA LEU A 81 3.53 -10.31 9.29
C LEU A 81 2.52 -10.99 10.23
N ASP A 82 1.34 -11.26 9.72
CA ASP A 82 0.34 -12.13 10.36
C ASP A 82 -0.11 -13.21 9.39
N VAL A 83 0.24 -14.46 9.72
CA VAL A 83 -0.02 -15.62 8.88
C VAL A 83 -1.50 -15.89 8.70
N GLU A 84 -2.32 -15.65 9.73
CA GLU A 84 -3.76 -15.90 9.64
C GLU A 84 -4.45 -14.87 8.71
N THR A 85 -3.94 -13.64 8.66
CA THR A 85 -4.39 -12.65 7.67
C THR A 85 -4.05 -13.10 6.24
N ILE A 86 -2.82 -13.61 6.01
CA ILE A 86 -2.43 -14.12 4.68
C ILE A 86 -3.35 -15.28 4.26
N LYS A 87 -3.55 -16.25 5.14
CA LYS A 87 -4.43 -17.41 4.88
C LYS A 87 -5.88 -16.99 4.59
N LEU A 88 -6.38 -15.99 5.34
CA LEU A 88 -7.72 -15.45 5.12
C LEU A 88 -7.83 -14.83 3.72
N CYS A 89 -6.92 -13.94 3.37
CA CYS A 89 -6.92 -13.26 2.08
C CYS A 89 -6.85 -14.26 0.92
N ASN A 90 -5.96 -15.25 1.00
CA ASN A 90 -5.84 -16.31 0.01
C ASN A 90 -7.13 -17.12 -0.13
N ARG A 91 -7.85 -17.40 0.97
CA ARG A 91 -9.15 -18.10 0.96
C ARG A 91 -10.19 -17.35 0.14
N TYR A 92 -10.18 -16.01 0.20
CA TYR A 92 -11.12 -15.16 -0.53
C TYR A 92 -10.56 -14.63 -1.86
N ARG A 93 -9.35 -15.05 -2.25
CA ARG A 93 -8.69 -14.64 -3.48
C ARG A 93 -8.48 -13.11 -3.55
N VAL A 94 -8.17 -12.51 -2.41
CA VAL A 94 -7.84 -11.09 -2.28
C VAL A 94 -6.32 -10.96 -2.09
N ALA A 95 -5.69 -10.11 -2.89
CA ALA A 95 -4.25 -9.90 -2.82
C ALA A 95 -3.81 -9.42 -1.44
N VAL A 96 -2.66 -9.94 -0.94
CA VAL A 96 -2.17 -9.63 0.40
C VAL A 96 -0.70 -9.23 0.40
N MET A 97 -0.43 -8.14 1.11
CA MET A 97 0.89 -7.50 1.20
C MET A 97 1.30 -7.34 2.68
N PRO A 98 1.74 -8.43 3.35
CA PRO A 98 2.20 -8.37 4.74
C PRO A 98 3.50 -7.60 4.85
N GLY A 99 3.68 -6.86 5.96
CA GLY A 99 4.88 -6.10 6.27
C GLY A 99 5.91 -6.90 7.05
N THR A 100 7.19 -6.66 6.81
CA THR A 100 8.29 -7.20 7.60
C THR A 100 9.52 -6.32 7.54
N THR A 101 10.41 -6.51 8.54
CA THR A 101 11.74 -5.89 8.61
C THR A 101 12.88 -6.90 8.44
N THR A 102 12.57 -8.21 8.30
CA THR A 102 13.56 -9.27 8.38
C THR A 102 13.51 -10.21 7.19
N LEU A 103 14.66 -10.83 6.86
CA LEU A 103 14.73 -11.87 5.84
C LEU A 103 13.81 -13.05 6.15
N ASN A 104 13.76 -13.50 7.42
CA ASN A 104 12.86 -14.58 7.83
C ASN A 104 11.40 -14.21 7.61
N GLY A 105 11.02 -12.96 7.88
CA GLY A 105 9.66 -12.50 7.61
C GLY A 105 9.32 -12.48 6.12
N VAL A 106 10.28 -12.15 5.25
CA VAL A 106 10.08 -12.27 3.79
C VAL A 106 9.87 -13.73 3.38
N ILE A 107 10.71 -14.65 3.89
CA ILE A 107 10.58 -16.09 3.61
C ILE A 107 9.20 -16.58 4.04
N THR A 108 8.82 -16.30 5.28
CA THR A 108 7.50 -16.72 5.82
C THR A 108 6.34 -16.14 5.00
N ALA A 109 6.41 -14.85 4.63
CA ALA A 109 5.38 -14.23 3.80
C ALA A 109 5.20 -14.97 2.45
N LEU A 110 6.31 -15.31 1.79
CA LEU A 110 6.30 -16.04 0.52
C LEU A 110 5.78 -17.47 0.68
N GLU A 111 6.19 -18.19 1.73
CA GLU A 111 5.74 -19.56 2.02
C GLU A 111 4.22 -19.64 2.22
N TYR A 112 3.62 -18.60 2.81
CA TYR A 112 2.17 -18.51 2.99
C TYR A 112 1.43 -17.88 1.82
N GLY A 113 2.12 -17.50 0.73
CA GLY A 113 1.50 -17.04 -0.51
C GLY A 113 1.15 -15.56 -0.52
N ALA A 114 2.00 -14.71 0.04
CA ALA A 114 1.87 -13.26 -0.12
C ALA A 114 2.14 -12.84 -1.58
N ASP A 115 1.31 -11.96 -2.12
CA ASP A 115 1.48 -11.45 -3.49
C ASP A 115 2.63 -10.46 -3.62
N VAL A 116 2.82 -9.62 -2.61
CA VAL A 116 3.93 -8.66 -2.46
C VAL A 116 4.32 -8.61 -1.00
N VAL A 117 5.61 -8.42 -0.70
CA VAL A 117 6.08 -8.25 0.68
C VAL A 117 6.42 -6.79 0.94
N LYS A 118 5.66 -6.17 1.84
CA LYS A 118 5.92 -4.79 2.28
C LYS A 118 7.17 -4.74 3.16
N ILE A 119 8.11 -3.90 2.80
CA ILE A 119 9.30 -3.60 3.62
C ILE A 119 9.01 -2.32 4.42
N PHE A 120 8.86 -2.48 5.74
CA PHE A 120 8.43 -1.38 6.61
C PHE A 120 9.12 -1.44 7.99
N PRO A 121 9.63 -0.33 8.52
CA PRO A 121 9.72 1.02 7.91
C PRO A 121 10.87 1.12 6.89
N GLY A 122 10.54 1.57 5.66
CA GLY A 122 11.51 1.66 4.56
C GLY A 122 12.67 2.62 4.84
N GLU A 123 12.40 3.77 5.48
CA GLU A 123 13.40 4.78 5.84
C GLU A 123 14.47 4.26 6.80
N ILE A 124 14.13 3.28 7.66
CA ILE A 124 15.08 2.70 8.61
C ILE A 124 15.95 1.64 7.92
N LEU A 125 15.35 0.82 7.09
CA LEU A 125 16.04 -0.29 6.42
C LEU A 125 16.87 0.18 5.21
N GLY A 126 16.36 1.14 4.46
CA GLY A 126 17.01 1.73 3.30
C GLY A 126 17.13 0.78 2.09
N MET A 127 17.52 1.32 0.94
CA MET A 127 17.63 0.58 -0.32
C MET A 127 18.70 -0.52 -0.28
N LYS A 128 19.69 -0.41 0.61
CA LYS A 128 20.71 -1.46 0.79
C LYS A 128 20.08 -2.77 1.29
N ALA A 129 19.02 -2.69 2.10
CA ALA A 129 18.32 -3.87 2.57
C ALA A 129 17.61 -4.62 1.43
N ILE A 130 17.04 -3.91 0.45
CA ILE A 130 16.41 -4.52 -0.73
C ILE A 130 17.43 -5.39 -1.49
N LYS A 131 18.60 -4.82 -1.79
CA LYS A 131 19.68 -5.56 -2.47
C LYS A 131 20.18 -6.75 -1.65
N ALA A 132 20.27 -6.60 -0.33
CA ALA A 132 20.71 -7.67 0.56
C ALA A 132 19.68 -8.81 0.63
N ILE A 133 18.36 -8.49 0.63
CA ILE A 133 17.27 -9.49 0.58
C ILE A 133 17.26 -10.20 -0.79
N HIS A 134 17.41 -9.47 -1.89
CA HIS A 134 17.41 -10.06 -3.23
C HIS A 134 18.64 -10.94 -3.50
N GLY A 135 19.71 -10.85 -2.70
CA GLY A 135 20.83 -11.78 -2.79
C GLY A 135 20.38 -13.24 -2.67
N PRO A 136 19.82 -13.65 -1.53
CA PRO A 136 19.28 -15.00 -1.33
C PRO A 136 17.86 -15.22 -1.89
N LEU A 137 17.07 -14.16 -2.13
CA LEU A 137 15.66 -14.23 -2.57
C LEU A 137 15.41 -13.33 -3.79
N PRO A 138 16.03 -13.61 -4.95
CA PRO A 138 15.90 -12.74 -6.13
C PRO A 138 14.48 -12.67 -6.69
N GLN A 139 13.63 -13.64 -6.37
CA GLN A 139 12.23 -13.71 -6.78
C GLN A 139 11.27 -12.93 -5.87
N ALA A 140 11.71 -12.39 -4.71
CA ALA A 140 10.83 -11.75 -3.76
C ALA A 140 10.27 -10.42 -4.31
N PRO A 141 8.94 -10.27 -4.47
CA PRO A 141 8.33 -9.02 -4.89
C PRO A 141 8.25 -8.06 -3.69
N LEU A 142 9.18 -7.12 -3.59
CA LEU A 142 9.32 -6.21 -2.46
C LEU A 142 8.68 -4.84 -2.74
N MET A 143 8.02 -4.25 -1.73
CA MET A 143 7.42 -2.92 -1.78
C MET A 143 7.81 -2.12 -0.52
N PRO A 144 8.73 -1.16 -0.60
CA PRO A 144 9.06 -0.30 0.52
C PRO A 144 7.91 0.66 0.83
N THR A 145 7.66 0.88 2.12
CA THR A 145 6.75 1.89 2.63
C THR A 145 7.40 2.60 3.82
N GLY A 146 7.20 3.90 3.94
CA GLY A 146 7.91 4.76 4.89
C GLY A 146 9.16 5.39 4.26
N GLY A 147 9.27 6.72 4.36
CA GLY A 147 10.37 7.50 3.79
C GLY A 147 10.38 7.59 2.26
N VAL A 148 9.38 7.02 1.58
CA VAL A 148 9.26 7.13 0.13
C VAL A 148 8.72 8.50 -0.24
N ASN A 149 9.42 9.19 -1.15
CA ASN A 149 9.08 10.50 -1.67
C ASN A 149 9.33 10.58 -3.18
N VAL A 150 9.01 11.70 -3.81
CA VAL A 150 9.16 11.89 -5.27
C VAL A 150 10.62 11.76 -5.71
N GLU A 151 11.56 12.23 -4.89
CA GLU A 151 12.98 12.25 -5.21
C GLU A 151 13.60 10.84 -5.20
N ASN A 152 13.09 9.92 -4.38
CA ASN A 152 13.67 8.59 -4.20
C ASN A 152 12.81 7.43 -4.75
N ALA A 153 11.57 7.69 -5.18
CA ALA A 153 10.65 6.63 -5.64
C ALA A 153 11.24 5.82 -6.80
N GLY A 154 11.84 6.48 -7.80
CA GLY A 154 12.49 5.82 -8.92
C GLY A 154 13.71 4.97 -8.49
N ASP A 155 14.46 5.43 -7.50
CA ASP A 155 15.63 4.69 -7.01
C ASP A 155 15.23 3.38 -6.29
N TRP A 156 14.09 3.37 -5.59
CA TRP A 156 13.54 2.13 -5.03
C TRP A 156 13.18 1.12 -6.12
N ILE A 157 12.56 1.56 -7.22
CA ILE A 157 12.27 0.69 -8.37
C ILE A 157 13.56 0.16 -8.99
N LYS A 158 14.57 1.04 -9.21
CA LYS A 158 15.89 0.65 -9.73
C LYS A 158 16.65 -0.30 -8.78
N ALA A 159 16.36 -0.25 -7.48
CA ALA A 159 16.92 -1.20 -6.50
C ALA A 159 16.29 -2.60 -6.58
N GLY A 160 15.21 -2.78 -7.36
CA GLY A 160 14.54 -4.05 -7.61
C GLY A 160 13.14 -4.18 -6.96
N CYS A 161 12.62 -3.11 -6.37
CA CYS A 161 11.25 -3.14 -5.84
C CYS A 161 10.22 -3.16 -6.97
N VAL A 162 9.14 -3.93 -6.79
CA VAL A 162 8.04 -4.04 -7.77
C VAL A 162 7.04 -2.89 -7.67
N ALA A 163 7.01 -2.22 -6.52
CA ALA A 163 6.14 -1.08 -6.24
C ALA A 163 6.72 -0.25 -5.10
N VAL A 164 6.12 0.90 -4.81
CA VAL A 164 6.41 1.73 -3.65
C VAL A 164 5.12 2.15 -2.95
N GLY A 165 5.11 2.19 -1.63
CA GLY A 165 4.01 2.73 -0.83
C GLY A 165 4.30 4.16 -0.36
N ALA A 166 3.57 5.14 -0.89
CA ALA A 166 3.72 6.54 -0.54
C ALA A 166 2.58 7.03 0.36
N GLY A 167 2.92 7.48 1.55
CA GLY A 167 1.98 8.03 2.54
C GLY A 167 2.13 9.54 2.71
N GLY A 168 2.73 9.98 3.81
CA GLY A 168 2.82 11.39 4.20
C GLY A 168 3.44 12.32 3.13
N ALA A 169 4.42 11.85 2.37
CA ALA A 169 5.00 12.63 1.27
C ALA A 169 3.98 12.92 0.15
N LEU A 170 3.02 12.02 -0.06
CA LEU A 170 1.97 12.17 -1.07
C LEU A 170 0.77 12.96 -0.52
N THR A 171 0.18 12.53 0.60
CA THR A 171 -1.10 13.05 1.11
C THR A 171 -0.99 13.87 2.39
N GLY A 172 0.14 13.85 3.08
CA GLY A 172 0.30 14.51 4.38
C GLY A 172 0.53 16.02 4.31
N GLY A 173 0.59 16.64 5.50
CA GLY A 173 0.95 18.05 5.65
C GLY A 173 -0.20 19.02 5.33
N GLY A 174 -1.45 18.60 5.40
CA GLY A 174 -2.61 19.48 5.14
C GLY A 174 -2.75 19.91 3.68
N LYS A 175 -2.21 19.13 2.75
CA LYS A 175 -2.29 19.41 1.31
C LYS A 175 -3.74 19.47 0.82
N THR A 176 -3.98 20.41 -0.06
CA THR A 176 -5.23 20.50 -0.84
C THR A 176 -5.33 19.36 -1.86
N ALA A 177 -6.52 19.11 -2.38
CA ALA A 177 -6.74 18.10 -3.43
C ALA A 177 -5.87 18.36 -4.68
N ASP A 178 -5.70 19.61 -5.08
CA ASP A 178 -4.89 19.96 -6.26
C ASP A 178 -3.39 19.72 -6.00
N GLU A 179 -2.90 20.00 -4.80
CA GLU A 179 -1.51 19.71 -4.41
C GLU A 179 -1.24 18.21 -4.35
N ILE A 180 -2.19 17.41 -3.83
CA ILE A 180 -2.10 15.94 -3.83
C ILE A 180 -2.08 15.42 -5.27
N THR A 181 -2.98 15.92 -6.12
CA THR A 181 -3.03 15.55 -7.54
C THR A 181 -1.71 15.87 -8.26
N ALA A 182 -1.15 17.05 -8.03
CA ALA A 182 0.13 17.44 -8.61
C ALA A 182 1.30 16.58 -8.10
N THR A 183 1.29 16.23 -6.80
CA THR A 183 2.30 15.35 -6.19
C THR A 183 2.19 13.93 -6.73
N ALA A 184 0.97 13.40 -6.88
CA ALA A 184 0.71 12.08 -7.46
C ALA A 184 1.27 11.95 -8.88
N LYS A 185 1.07 12.95 -9.74
CA LYS A 185 1.67 12.99 -11.09
C LYS A 185 3.19 12.91 -11.06
N LYS A 186 3.83 13.60 -10.10
CA LYS A 186 5.29 13.55 -9.94
C LYS A 186 5.76 12.15 -9.50
N PHE A 187 5.02 11.48 -8.59
CA PHE A 187 5.33 10.10 -8.22
C PHE A 187 5.25 9.15 -9.40
N ILE A 188 4.18 9.26 -10.23
CA ILE A 188 4.04 8.42 -11.43
C ILE A 188 5.22 8.64 -12.38
N ALA A 189 5.59 9.89 -12.65
CA ALA A 189 6.74 10.19 -13.49
C ALA A 189 8.05 9.63 -12.92
N ALA A 190 8.25 9.70 -11.60
CA ALA A 190 9.46 9.23 -10.93
C ALA A 190 9.62 7.70 -10.99
N VAL A 191 8.52 6.92 -10.89
CA VAL A 191 8.59 5.44 -10.93
C VAL A 191 8.66 4.89 -12.35
N GLN A 192 8.37 5.71 -13.36
CA GLN A 192 8.44 5.34 -14.78
C GLN A 192 9.78 5.72 -15.44
N ALA A 193 10.62 6.52 -14.77
CA ALA A 193 11.93 6.97 -15.23
C ALA A 193 13.02 5.92 -14.95
#